data_e0ab72a7e1e6e6600b9e54b33c4a5d5e
#
_entry.id   e0ab72a7e1e6e6600b9e54b33c4a5d5e
#
_cell.length_a   1.000
_cell.length_b   1.000
_cell.length_c   1.000
_cell.angle_alpha   90.00
_cell.angle_beta   90.00
_cell.angle_gamma   90.00
#
_symmetry.space_group_name_H-M   'P 1'
#
loop_
_entity.id
_entity.type
_entity.pdbx_description
1 polymer ?
#
loop_
_entity_poly.entity_id
_entity_poly.type
_entity_poly.pdbx_seq_one_letter_code
_entity_poly.pdbx_strand_id
1 'polypeptide(L)'
;MTDTEMLRPILRGAWGRDTCDPHDLPDWTPENPARGQCGVTALIVQELLGGDLVLGEVLVGGGRVGYHYWNRLPGGRDIDFTADQFRPDEVVTGGTIQAVPVGGPRRCREQWELLRGRVLTALDDQERSRSVADGETPNRAR
;
A
#
# COMPACT_ATOMS: atom_id res chain seq x y z
N MET A 1 -17.44 -1.11 2.66
CA MET A 1 -16.45 -1.28 3.72
C MET A 1 -15.13 -1.77 3.16
N THR A 2 -14.03 -1.16 3.60
CA THR A 2 -12.70 -1.50 3.11
C THR A 2 -12.03 -2.46 4.09
N ASP A 3 -11.51 -3.57 3.59
CA ASP A 3 -10.77 -4.52 4.40
C ASP A 3 -9.50 -4.97 3.68
N THR A 4 -8.68 -5.75 4.38
CA THR A 4 -7.38 -6.15 3.87
C THR A 4 -7.47 -7.04 2.64
N GLU A 5 -8.46 -7.93 2.59
CA GLU A 5 -8.63 -8.82 1.43
C GLU A 5 -9.04 -8.05 0.19
N MET A 6 -9.88 -7.04 0.35
CA MET A 6 -10.32 -6.19 -0.74
C MET A 6 -9.16 -5.35 -1.26
N LEU A 7 -8.32 -4.83 -0.36
CA LEU A 7 -7.23 -3.95 -0.74
C LEU A 7 -6.10 -4.64 -1.52
N ARG A 8 -5.84 -5.90 -1.23
CA ARG A 8 -4.68 -6.58 -1.80
C ARG A 8 -4.67 -6.56 -3.35
N PRO A 9 -5.72 -7.01 -4.03
CA PRO A 9 -5.72 -6.95 -5.50
C PRO A 9 -5.80 -5.52 -6.02
N ILE A 10 -6.46 -4.63 -5.31
CA ILE A 10 -6.55 -3.23 -5.73
C ILE A 10 -5.17 -2.58 -5.73
N LEU A 11 -4.40 -2.78 -4.67
CA LEU A 11 -3.05 -2.22 -4.59
C LEU A 11 -2.16 -2.82 -5.68
N ARG A 12 -2.20 -4.14 -5.83
CA ARG A 12 -1.36 -4.81 -6.83
C ARG A 12 -1.67 -4.33 -8.24
N GLY A 13 -2.94 -4.09 -8.54
CA GLY A 13 -3.33 -3.57 -9.84
C GLY A 13 -3.05 -2.09 -10.04
N ALA A 14 -2.84 -1.35 -8.95
CA ALA A 14 -2.60 0.10 -9.01
C ALA A 14 -1.12 0.45 -9.07
N TRP A 15 -0.24 -0.42 -8.57
CA TRP A 15 1.19 -0.17 -8.60
C TRP A 15 1.72 -0.15 -10.02
N GLY A 16 2.65 0.77 -10.28
CA GLY A 16 3.32 0.84 -11.55
C GLY A 16 4.68 1.50 -11.38
N ARG A 17 5.38 1.65 -12.48
CA ARG A 17 6.66 2.35 -12.49
C ARG A 17 6.48 3.79 -11.98
N ASP A 18 5.35 4.39 -12.28
CA ASP A 18 5.04 5.77 -11.95
C ASP A 18 4.63 5.98 -10.49
N THR A 19 4.42 4.90 -9.73
CA THR A 19 4.15 5.00 -8.30
C THR A 19 5.34 4.51 -7.47
N CYS A 20 6.39 4.04 -8.12
CA CYS A 20 7.60 3.52 -7.47
C CYS A 20 8.48 4.67 -6.98
N ASP A 21 9.11 4.47 -5.83
CA ASP A 21 10.14 5.39 -5.36
C ASP A 21 11.24 5.47 -6.42
N PRO A 22 11.62 6.69 -6.85
CA PRO A 22 12.66 6.83 -7.89
C PRO A 22 13.97 6.12 -7.56
N HIS A 23 14.30 5.99 -6.28
CA HIS A 23 15.50 5.26 -5.85
C HIS A 23 15.46 3.80 -6.28
N ASP A 24 14.27 3.21 -6.34
CA ASP A 24 14.09 1.79 -6.66
C ASP A 24 13.73 1.54 -8.12
N LEU A 25 13.57 2.59 -8.92
CA LEU A 25 13.19 2.43 -10.33
C LEU A 25 14.10 1.48 -11.12
N PRO A 26 15.43 1.50 -10.91
CA PRO A 26 16.29 0.55 -11.64
C PRO A 26 15.96 -0.92 -11.35
N ASP A 27 15.35 -1.20 -10.20
CA ASP A 27 15.03 -2.56 -9.77
C ASP A 27 13.56 -2.92 -9.97
N TRP A 28 12.75 -1.98 -10.40
CA TRP A 28 11.32 -2.22 -10.59
C TRP A 28 11.07 -2.98 -11.89
N THR A 29 10.23 -4.01 -11.83
CA THR A 29 9.79 -4.75 -13.02
C THR A 29 8.32 -5.08 -12.88
N PRO A 30 7.61 -5.33 -14.01
CA PRO A 30 6.21 -5.77 -13.93
C PRO A 30 6.01 -7.07 -13.19
N GLU A 31 7.06 -7.91 -13.10
CA GLU A 31 7.00 -9.18 -12.37
C GLU A 31 7.17 -8.98 -10.86
N ASN A 32 7.67 -7.82 -10.45
CA ASN A 32 7.77 -7.45 -9.03
C ASN A 32 7.23 -6.04 -8.84
N PRO A 33 5.90 -5.85 -9.02
CA PRO A 33 5.32 -4.51 -9.01
C PRO A 33 5.33 -3.84 -7.64
N ALA A 34 5.54 -4.61 -6.57
CA ALA A 34 5.62 -4.06 -5.21
C ALA A 34 6.94 -3.34 -4.94
N ARG A 35 7.95 -3.53 -5.78
CA ARG A 35 9.27 -2.92 -5.54
C ARG A 35 9.17 -1.40 -5.49
N GLY A 36 9.69 -0.81 -4.41
CA GLY A 36 9.69 0.63 -4.24
C GLY A 36 8.35 1.24 -3.89
N GLN A 37 7.36 0.43 -3.53
CA GLN A 37 5.99 0.91 -3.26
C GLN A 37 5.68 1.04 -1.77
N CYS A 38 6.58 0.67 -0.88
CA CYS A 38 6.23 0.49 0.53
C CYS A 38 5.78 1.77 1.21
N GLY A 39 6.48 2.88 0.98
CA GLY A 39 6.16 4.13 1.67
C GLY A 39 4.81 4.68 1.29
N VAL A 40 4.55 4.82 -0.01
CA VAL A 40 3.27 5.36 -0.49
C VAL A 40 2.11 4.42 -0.15
N THR A 41 2.33 3.11 -0.26
CA THR A 41 1.31 2.12 0.06
C THR A 41 0.95 2.16 1.55
N ALA A 42 1.94 2.17 2.42
CA ALA A 42 1.68 2.17 3.87
C ALA A 42 0.90 3.40 4.31
N LEU A 43 1.18 4.56 3.71
CA LEU A 43 0.42 5.78 4.02
C LEU A 43 -1.03 5.66 3.60
N ILE A 44 -1.29 5.09 2.43
CA ILE A 44 -2.66 4.92 1.93
C ILE A 44 -3.42 3.90 2.78
N VAL A 45 -2.77 2.80 3.14
CA VAL A 45 -3.37 1.78 4.01
C VAL A 45 -3.72 2.39 5.38
N GLN A 46 -2.83 3.20 5.94
CA GLN A 46 -3.10 3.86 7.22
C GLN A 46 -4.31 4.79 7.10
N GLU A 47 -4.42 5.53 6.02
CA GLU A 47 -5.57 6.40 5.78
C GLU A 47 -6.88 5.62 5.73
N LEU A 48 -6.87 4.47 5.07
CA LEU A 48 -8.09 3.69 4.82
C LEU A 48 -8.48 2.79 5.98
N LEU A 49 -7.50 2.21 6.67
CA LEU A 49 -7.77 1.21 7.70
C LEU A 49 -7.46 1.69 9.12
N GLY A 50 -6.77 2.83 9.25
CA GLY A 50 -6.34 3.31 10.56
C GLY A 50 -5.11 2.59 11.05
N GLY A 51 -4.83 2.72 12.34
CA GLY A 51 -3.67 2.11 12.96
C GLY A 51 -2.40 2.92 12.74
N ASP A 52 -1.28 2.23 12.80
CA ASP A 52 0.04 2.86 12.83
C ASP A 52 0.85 2.60 11.58
N LEU A 53 1.72 3.55 11.26
CA LEU A 53 2.76 3.40 10.26
C LEU A 53 4.00 2.88 10.96
N VAL A 54 4.60 1.81 10.42
CA VAL A 54 5.77 1.17 11.04
C VAL A 54 6.96 1.25 10.07
N LEU A 55 8.13 1.56 10.62
CA LEU A 55 9.37 1.68 9.85
C LEU A 55 10.39 0.69 10.37
N GLY A 56 10.93 -0.12 9.47
CA GLY A 56 12.04 -1.01 9.75
C GLY A 56 13.22 -0.74 8.85
N GLU A 57 14.26 -1.55 9.00
CA GLU A 57 15.46 -1.46 8.18
C GLU A 57 15.59 -2.69 7.30
N VAL A 58 16.18 -2.50 6.12
CA VAL A 58 16.46 -3.61 5.20
C VAL A 58 17.96 -3.85 5.23
N LEU A 59 18.35 -5.08 5.53
CA LEU A 59 19.74 -5.48 5.64
C LEU A 59 20.10 -6.48 4.55
N VAL A 60 21.32 -6.36 4.04
CA VAL A 60 21.95 -7.37 3.18
C VAL A 60 23.31 -7.65 3.77
N GLY A 61 23.54 -8.93 4.12
CA GLY A 61 24.82 -9.32 4.72
C GLY A 61 25.12 -8.58 6.02
N GLY A 62 24.07 -8.22 6.76
CA GLY A 62 24.21 -7.51 8.02
C GLY A 62 24.36 -6.00 7.91
N GLY A 63 24.48 -5.47 6.70
CA GLY A 63 24.57 -4.02 6.49
C GLY A 63 23.26 -3.43 6.01
N ARG A 64 22.91 -2.27 6.54
CA ARG A 64 21.67 -1.61 6.14
C ARG A 64 21.80 -1.05 4.72
N VAL A 65 20.85 -1.45 3.86
CA VAL A 65 20.79 -0.96 2.48
C VAL A 65 19.60 -0.07 2.24
N GLY A 66 18.63 -0.03 3.16
CA GLY A 66 17.46 0.82 3.01
C GLY A 66 16.49 0.69 4.16
N TYR A 67 15.30 1.17 3.93
CA TYR A 67 14.22 1.15 4.91
C TYR A 67 12.99 0.53 4.29
N HIS A 68 12.08 0.06 5.17
CA HIS A 68 10.82 -0.55 4.74
C HIS A 68 9.70 -0.07 5.63
N TYR A 69 8.58 0.31 5.01
CA TYR A 69 7.37 0.71 5.72
C TYR A 69 6.31 -0.36 5.62
N TRP A 70 5.58 -0.57 6.71
CA TRP A 70 4.39 -1.41 6.71
C TRP A 70 3.41 -0.86 7.74
N ASN A 71 2.35 -1.59 8.03
CA ASN A 71 1.27 -1.09 8.87
C ASN A 71 1.02 -2.00 10.07
N ARG A 72 0.63 -1.39 11.18
CA ARG A 72 0.06 -2.11 12.32
C ARG A 72 -1.39 -1.67 12.41
N LEU A 73 -2.30 -2.62 12.22
CA LEU A 73 -3.73 -2.32 12.20
C LEU A 73 -4.25 -2.00 13.59
N PRO A 74 -5.41 -1.32 13.71
CA PRO A 74 -6.07 -1.22 15.00
C PRO A 74 -6.29 -2.62 15.54
N GLY A 75 -5.93 -2.85 16.80
CA GLY A 75 -5.94 -4.19 17.37
C GLY A 75 -4.57 -4.84 17.45
N GLY A 76 -3.56 -4.26 16.79
CA GLY A 76 -2.17 -4.64 16.99
C GLY A 76 -1.58 -5.63 16.01
N ARG A 77 -2.32 -6.05 14.98
CA ARG A 77 -1.81 -7.00 14.00
C ARG A 77 -1.06 -6.24 12.90
N ASP A 78 0.14 -6.70 12.58
CA ASP A 78 0.90 -6.12 11.47
C ASP A 78 0.42 -6.67 10.14
N ILE A 79 0.43 -5.80 9.11
CA ILE A 79 0.17 -6.21 7.74
C ILE A 79 1.14 -5.49 6.83
N ASP A 80 1.65 -6.22 5.83
CA ASP A 80 2.66 -5.69 4.92
C ASP A 80 2.28 -6.09 3.49
N PHE A 81 1.62 -5.17 2.79
CA PHE A 81 1.15 -5.44 1.43
C PHE A 81 2.26 -5.52 0.41
N THR A 82 3.45 -4.98 0.74
CA THR A 82 4.58 -4.97 -0.20
C THR A 82 5.69 -5.92 0.21
N ALA A 83 5.40 -6.89 1.07
CA ALA A 83 6.41 -7.80 1.61
C ALA A 83 7.11 -8.60 0.53
N ASP A 84 6.43 -8.89 -0.58
CA ASP A 84 6.99 -9.72 -1.64
C ASP A 84 7.92 -8.96 -2.59
N GLN A 85 8.20 -7.68 -2.31
CA GLN A 85 9.14 -6.91 -3.13
C GLN A 85 10.60 -7.34 -2.94
N PHE A 86 10.90 -8.02 -1.84
CA PHE A 86 12.27 -8.25 -1.42
C PHE A 86 12.89 -9.49 -2.07
N ARG A 87 14.19 -9.39 -2.33
CA ARG A 87 15.00 -10.53 -2.77
C ARG A 87 15.33 -11.41 -1.57
N PRO A 88 15.72 -12.68 -1.81
CA PRO A 88 16.00 -13.59 -0.68
C PRO A 88 17.09 -13.11 0.27
N ASP A 89 18.05 -12.31 -0.23
CA ASP A 89 19.14 -11.80 0.61
C ASP A 89 18.80 -10.52 1.35
N GLU A 90 17.63 -9.93 1.08
CA GLU A 90 17.18 -8.73 1.77
C GLU A 90 16.37 -9.12 3.00
N VAL A 91 16.78 -8.64 4.16
CA VAL A 91 16.16 -8.99 5.44
C VAL A 91 15.61 -7.73 6.08
N VAL A 92 14.33 -7.76 6.41
CA VAL A 92 13.67 -6.63 7.10
C VAL A 92 13.77 -6.86 8.60
N THR A 93 14.24 -5.86 9.32
CA THR A 93 14.38 -5.94 10.77
C THR A 93 13.84 -4.68 11.44
N GLY A 94 13.67 -4.76 12.75
CA GLY A 94 13.23 -3.63 13.55
C GLY A 94 11.74 -3.44 13.48
N GLY A 95 11.34 -2.20 13.52
CA GLY A 95 9.93 -1.83 13.47
C GLY A 95 9.62 -0.83 14.57
N THR A 96 9.62 0.46 14.21
CA THR A 96 9.24 1.53 15.13
C THR A 96 8.07 2.28 14.53
N ILE A 97 7.18 2.72 15.41
CA ILE A 97 6.02 3.49 14.97
C ILE A 97 6.47 4.88 14.56
N GLN A 98 5.99 5.32 13.40
CA GLN A 98 6.31 6.61 12.82
C GLN A 98 5.09 7.50 12.81
N ALA A 99 5.28 8.79 12.98
CA ALA A 99 4.21 9.75 12.83
C ALA A 99 3.75 9.79 11.36
N VAL A 100 2.43 9.88 11.18
CA VAL A 100 1.86 10.01 9.84
C VAL A 100 1.93 11.49 9.44
N PRO A 101 2.54 11.81 8.29
CA PRO A 101 2.64 13.21 7.88
C PRO A 101 1.26 13.80 7.61
N VAL A 102 1.02 14.99 8.17
CA VAL A 102 -0.23 15.70 7.94
C VAL A 102 -0.25 16.19 6.49
N GLY A 103 -1.32 15.87 5.77
CA GLY A 103 -1.48 16.31 4.37
C GLY A 103 -0.68 15.51 3.36
N GLY A 104 -0.11 14.38 3.76
CA GLY A 104 0.63 13.51 2.87
C GLY A 104 2.14 13.70 2.99
N PRO A 105 2.91 12.87 2.28
CA PRO A 105 4.37 12.88 2.40
C PRO A 105 4.98 14.04 1.64
N ARG A 106 6.19 14.44 2.04
CA ARG A 106 7.01 15.35 1.23
C ARG A 106 7.71 14.60 0.13
N ARG A 107 8.35 13.48 0.48
CA ARG A 107 9.06 12.65 -0.47
C ARG A 107 8.07 11.74 -1.19
N CYS A 108 8.25 11.56 -2.48
CA CYS A 108 7.39 10.73 -3.31
C CYS A 108 5.93 11.20 -3.32
N ARG A 109 5.75 12.51 -3.25
CA ARG A 109 4.39 13.06 -3.18
C ARG A 109 3.59 12.79 -4.44
N GLU A 110 4.21 12.93 -5.61
CA GLU A 110 3.51 12.67 -6.86
C GLU A 110 3.10 11.20 -6.97
N GLN A 111 4.00 10.32 -6.57
CA GLN A 111 3.73 8.88 -6.57
C GLN A 111 2.58 8.55 -5.61
N TRP A 112 2.58 9.16 -4.43
CA TRP A 112 1.54 8.97 -3.45
C TRP A 112 0.18 9.47 -3.96
N GLU A 113 0.15 10.65 -4.57
CA GLU A 113 -1.10 11.20 -5.10
C GLU A 113 -1.66 10.31 -6.20
N LEU A 114 -0.79 9.84 -7.08
CA LEU A 114 -1.20 8.99 -8.20
C LEU A 114 -1.74 7.65 -7.70
N LEU A 115 -1.02 6.99 -6.80
CA LEU A 115 -1.46 5.72 -6.25
C LEU A 115 -2.77 5.89 -5.47
N ARG A 116 -2.85 6.93 -4.65
CA ARG A 116 -4.04 7.20 -3.86
C ARG A 116 -5.26 7.37 -4.76
N GLY A 117 -5.12 8.13 -5.82
CA GLY A 117 -6.20 8.33 -6.78
C GLY A 117 -6.68 7.03 -7.40
N ARG A 118 -5.74 6.18 -7.82
CA ARG A 118 -6.07 4.88 -8.40
C ARG A 118 -6.79 3.97 -7.41
N VAL A 119 -6.32 3.94 -6.17
CA VAL A 119 -6.91 3.09 -5.13
C VAL A 119 -8.32 3.57 -4.79
N LEU A 120 -8.50 4.87 -4.61
CA LEU A 120 -9.81 5.41 -4.27
C LEU A 120 -10.81 5.20 -5.40
N THR A 121 -10.38 5.35 -6.65
CA THR A 121 -11.24 5.09 -7.80
C THR A 121 -11.64 3.61 -7.85
N ALA A 122 -10.69 2.71 -7.63
CA ALA A 122 -10.98 1.27 -7.64
C ALA A 122 -11.93 0.87 -6.53
N LEU A 123 -11.77 1.46 -5.34
CA LEU A 123 -12.68 1.20 -4.23
C LEU A 123 -14.09 1.71 -4.53
N ASP A 124 -14.19 2.89 -5.11
CA ASP A 124 -15.47 3.48 -5.47
C ASP A 124 -16.19 2.63 -6.53
N ASP A 125 -15.44 2.18 -7.53
CA ASP A 125 -15.99 1.30 -8.57
C ASP A 125 -16.47 -0.01 -7.99
N GLN A 126 -15.73 -0.56 -7.02
CA GLN A 126 -16.09 -1.82 -6.39
C GLN A 126 -17.35 -1.67 -5.54
N GLU A 127 -17.48 -0.59 -4.81
CA GLU A 127 -18.67 -0.30 -4.03
C GLU A 127 -19.89 -0.12 -4.93
N ARG A 128 -19.70 0.54 -6.05
CA ARG A 128 -20.76 0.77 -7.02
C ARG A 128 -21.25 -0.55 -7.62
N SER A 129 -20.32 -1.43 -7.99
CA SER A 129 -20.68 -2.75 -8.50
C SER A 129 -21.40 -3.59 -7.48
N ARG A 130 -20.95 -3.54 -6.22
CA ARG A 130 -21.57 -4.28 -5.13
C ARG A 130 -22.98 -3.77 -4.87
N SER A 131 -23.17 -2.45 -4.89
CA SER A 131 -24.48 -1.83 -4.68
C SER A 131 -25.46 -2.26 -5.76
N VAL A 132 -25.03 -2.29 -7.02
CA VAL A 132 -25.87 -2.73 -8.12
C VAL A 132 -26.23 -4.20 -7.95
N ALA A 133 -25.29 -5.05 -7.60
CA ALA A 133 -25.52 -6.49 -7.42
C ALA A 133 -26.50 -6.76 -6.29
N ASP A 134 -26.40 -6.02 -5.20
CA ASP A 134 -27.26 -6.21 -4.04
C ASP A 134 -28.63 -5.60 -4.26
N GLY A 135 -28.63 -4.52 -4.93
CA GLY A 135 -29.81 -3.71 -5.03
C GLY A 135 -30.80 -4.14 -6.05
N GLU A 136 -30.49 -4.99 -6.68
CA GLU A 136 -31.31 -5.20 -7.53
C GLU A 136 -32.40 -5.32 -7.20
N THR A 137 -32.44 -5.14 -6.58
CA THR A 137 -33.28 -4.87 -6.04
C THR A 137 -34.12 -4.28 -6.39
N PRO A 138 -34.35 -4.41 -6.43
CA PRO A 138 -35.08 -3.92 -6.69
C PRO A 138 -35.82 -3.26 -6.91
N ASN A 139 -35.62 -3.16 -6.72
CA ASN A 139 -36.39 -2.51 -6.76
C ASN A 139 -36.59 -1.83 -7.43
N ARG A 140 -36.08 -1.92 -7.80
CA ARG A 140 -36.39 -1.17 -8.48
C ARG A 140 -37.36 -1.44 -9.17
N ALA A 141 -37.62 -2.19 -8.93
CA ALA A 141 -38.66 -2.46 -9.45
C ALA A 141 -39.61 -1.56 -9.49
N ARG A 142 -39.49 -1.24 -9.41
CA ARG A 142 -40.29 -0.48 -9.39
C ARG A 142 -40.88 -0.22 -10.00
#